data_7d7e2e451377e730752b236e56188af4
#
_entry.id   7d7e2e451377e730752b236e56188af4
#
_cell.length_a   1.000
_cell.length_b   1.000
_cell.length_c   1.000
_cell.angle_alpha   90.00
_cell.angle_beta   90.00
_cell.angle_gamma   90.00
#
_symmetry.space_group_name_H-M   'P 1'
#
loop_
_entity.id
_entity.type
_entity.pdbx_description
1 polymer ?
#
loop_
_entity_poly.entity_id
_entity_poly.type
_entity_poly.pdbx_seq_one_letter_code
_entity_poly.pdbx_strand_id
1 'polypeptide(L)'
;VLKTTLAYHNHGMLEDCYGINLRHLQRMAEQFYGEDDLSIWMPHTDAARGPYTQGMLHRCAVMHKAISILMFKLECQVIDRNPDFQMQGRDYLRRIDWDAHTVQVGEKSYPLRDTSFPTVDPADPAKLNPDEQLVLQKLVQSFRQSEKLQQHIEFLYAKGSVYHIENGNLLYHGAVPMTENGAFAAI
;
A
#
# COMPACT_ATOMS: atom_id res chain seq x y z
N VAL A 1 -0.48 1.52 5.20
CA VAL A 1 -0.75 0.64 6.35
C VAL A 1 -1.20 -0.74 5.87
N LEU A 2 -2.38 -0.90 5.22
CA LEU A 2 -2.96 -2.20 4.89
C LEU A 2 -2.03 -3.08 4.03
N LYS A 3 -1.43 -2.55 2.95
CA LYS A 3 -0.46 -3.29 2.13
C LYS A 3 0.69 -3.85 2.98
N THR A 4 1.26 -3.03 3.86
CA THR A 4 2.38 -3.43 4.72
C THR A 4 1.96 -4.49 5.75
N THR A 5 0.77 -4.36 6.36
CA THR A 5 0.30 -5.38 7.31
C THR A 5 0.02 -6.72 6.64
N LEU A 6 -0.42 -6.72 5.38
CA LEU A 6 -0.55 -7.95 4.58
C LEU A 6 0.83 -8.52 4.20
N ALA A 7 1.77 -7.69 3.77
CA ALA A 7 3.13 -8.14 3.43
C ALA A 7 3.86 -8.85 4.59
N TYR A 8 3.50 -8.54 5.84
CA TYR A 8 4.08 -9.15 7.05
C TYR A 8 3.11 -10.04 7.83
N HIS A 9 1.99 -10.45 7.23
CA HIS A 9 0.95 -11.27 7.87
C HIS A 9 0.43 -10.70 9.19
N ASN A 10 0.34 -9.36 9.30
CA ASN A 10 -0.09 -8.64 10.49
C ASN A 10 -1.48 -7.99 10.34
N HIS A 11 -2.18 -8.27 9.25
CA HIS A 11 -3.48 -7.63 8.95
C HIS A 11 -4.58 -7.95 9.96
N GLY A 12 -4.51 -9.11 10.64
CA GLY A 12 -5.43 -9.46 11.73
C GLY A 12 -5.44 -8.41 12.85
N MET A 13 -4.34 -7.71 13.10
CA MET A 13 -4.32 -6.60 14.04
C MET A 13 -5.30 -5.49 13.66
N LEU A 14 -5.48 -5.22 12.36
CA LEU A 14 -6.43 -4.21 11.89
C LEU A 14 -7.87 -4.63 12.17
N GLU A 15 -8.19 -5.93 12.01
CA GLU A 15 -9.52 -6.48 12.28
C GLU A 15 -9.77 -6.57 13.79
N ASP A 16 -8.84 -7.17 14.55
CA ASP A 16 -9.00 -7.45 15.96
C ASP A 16 -8.93 -6.19 16.85
N CYS A 17 -8.00 -5.28 16.57
CA CYS A 17 -7.78 -4.09 17.39
C CYS A 17 -8.62 -2.90 16.97
N TYR A 18 -8.94 -2.78 15.69
CA TYR A 18 -9.60 -1.59 15.14
C TYR A 18 -10.93 -1.87 14.46
N GLY A 19 -11.33 -3.14 14.33
CA GLY A 19 -12.58 -3.53 13.66
C GLY A 19 -12.60 -3.25 12.15
N ILE A 20 -11.44 -3.18 11.52
CA ILE A 20 -11.34 -2.92 10.08
C ILE A 20 -11.79 -4.15 9.30
N ASN A 21 -12.85 -4.01 8.51
CA ASN A 21 -13.42 -5.14 7.78
C ASN A 21 -12.75 -5.34 6.42
N LEU A 22 -12.09 -6.48 6.24
CA LEU A 22 -11.36 -6.84 5.01
C LEU A 22 -12.14 -7.79 4.08
N ARG A 23 -13.37 -8.18 4.41
CA ARG A 23 -14.15 -9.20 3.64
C ARG A 23 -14.36 -8.81 2.18
N HIS A 24 -14.63 -7.53 1.89
CA HIS A 24 -14.81 -7.08 0.50
C HIS A 24 -13.50 -7.16 -0.28
N LEU A 25 -12.36 -6.78 0.34
CA LEU A 25 -11.04 -6.94 -0.26
C LEU A 25 -10.74 -8.41 -0.52
N GLN A 26 -10.95 -9.29 0.48
CA GLN A 26 -10.71 -10.73 0.34
C GLN A 26 -11.51 -11.30 -0.83
N ARG A 27 -12.82 -11.02 -0.89
CA ARG A 27 -13.70 -11.54 -1.95
C ARG A 27 -13.27 -11.09 -3.34
N MET A 28 -12.99 -9.81 -3.52
CA MET A 28 -12.53 -9.27 -4.80
C MET A 28 -11.16 -9.85 -5.17
N ALA A 29 -10.25 -9.96 -4.21
CA ALA A 29 -8.93 -10.51 -4.43
C ALA A 29 -9.00 -11.97 -4.90
N GLU A 30 -9.76 -12.82 -4.23
CA GLU A 30 -9.98 -14.22 -4.65
C GLU A 30 -10.61 -14.32 -6.04
N GLN A 31 -11.57 -13.46 -6.36
CA GLN A 31 -12.25 -13.46 -7.66
C GLN A 31 -11.30 -13.18 -8.82
N PHE A 32 -10.37 -12.23 -8.65
CA PHE A 32 -9.53 -11.77 -9.76
C PHE A 32 -8.12 -12.38 -9.76
N TYR A 33 -7.61 -12.79 -8.60
CA TYR A 33 -6.21 -13.19 -8.42
C TYR A 33 -6.02 -14.54 -7.73
N GLY A 34 -7.11 -15.23 -7.38
CA GLY A 34 -7.05 -16.49 -6.62
C GLY A 34 -6.27 -17.62 -7.29
N GLU A 35 -6.27 -17.65 -8.63
CA GLU A 35 -5.58 -18.66 -9.44
C GLU A 35 -4.20 -18.21 -9.96
N ASP A 36 -3.74 -17.01 -9.58
CA ASP A 36 -2.48 -16.46 -10.05
C ASP A 36 -1.27 -17.11 -9.35
N ASP A 37 -0.09 -16.99 -9.98
CA ASP A 37 1.17 -17.24 -9.27
C ASP A 37 1.42 -16.14 -8.24
N LEU A 38 1.25 -16.48 -6.98
CA LEU A 38 1.38 -15.57 -5.85
C LEU A 38 2.77 -15.63 -5.20
N SER A 39 3.75 -16.28 -5.80
CA SER A 39 5.07 -16.52 -5.20
C SER A 39 5.76 -15.24 -4.72
N ILE A 40 5.68 -14.15 -5.49
CA ILE A 40 6.27 -12.86 -5.12
C ILE A 40 5.42 -12.03 -4.15
N TRP A 41 4.18 -12.44 -3.93
CA TRP A 41 3.22 -11.77 -3.05
C TRP A 41 3.09 -12.42 -1.68
N MET A 42 3.76 -13.58 -1.49
CA MET A 42 3.73 -14.30 -0.23
C MET A 42 4.19 -13.40 0.92
N PRO A 43 3.49 -13.43 2.06
CA PRO A 43 3.85 -12.59 3.19
C PRO A 43 5.15 -13.08 3.84
N HIS A 44 5.92 -12.14 4.37
CA HIS A 44 7.01 -12.44 5.29
C HIS A 44 6.40 -12.90 6.62
N THR A 45 6.67 -14.14 7.01
CA THR A 45 6.17 -14.73 8.23
C THR A 45 7.25 -14.83 9.29
N ASP A 46 6.87 -14.62 10.55
CA ASP A 46 7.73 -14.86 11.69
C ASP A 46 7.38 -16.22 12.33
N ALA A 47 8.32 -17.15 12.32
CA ALA A 47 8.14 -18.48 12.89
C ALA A 47 7.73 -18.45 14.38
N ALA A 48 8.08 -17.39 15.11
CA ALA A 48 7.69 -17.20 16.51
C ALA A 48 6.19 -16.93 16.70
N ARG A 49 5.47 -16.53 15.63
CA ARG A 49 4.05 -16.17 15.70
C ARG A 49 3.09 -17.32 15.38
N GLY A 50 3.59 -18.51 15.16
CA GLY A 50 2.74 -19.69 15.11
C GLY A 50 2.90 -20.56 13.89
N PRO A 51 2.12 -21.64 13.78
CA PRO A 51 1.97 -22.36 12.54
C PRO A 51 1.05 -21.59 11.60
N TYR A 52 1.55 -21.28 10.38
CA TYR A 52 0.76 -20.70 9.30
C TYR A 52 0.31 -21.82 8.36
N THR A 53 -0.99 -21.93 8.11
CA THR A 53 -1.50 -22.86 7.10
C THR A 53 -1.31 -22.28 5.70
N GLN A 54 -1.19 -23.15 4.69
CA GLN A 54 -1.10 -22.72 3.29
C GLN A 54 -2.30 -21.84 2.89
N GLY A 55 -3.50 -22.18 3.35
CA GLY A 55 -4.70 -21.37 3.08
C GLY A 55 -4.65 -19.98 3.72
N MET A 56 -4.03 -19.81 4.90
CA MET A 56 -3.84 -18.49 5.50
C MET A 56 -2.85 -17.65 4.69
N LEU A 57 -1.73 -18.26 4.28
CA LEU A 57 -0.71 -17.59 3.47
C LEU A 57 -1.25 -17.21 2.10
N HIS A 58 -1.98 -18.12 1.45
CA HIS A 58 -2.64 -17.85 0.17
C HIS A 58 -3.59 -16.66 0.26
N ARG A 59 -4.55 -16.67 1.20
CA ARG A 59 -5.48 -15.53 1.38
C ARG A 59 -4.76 -14.22 1.62
N CYS A 60 -3.69 -14.24 2.40
CA CYS A 60 -2.87 -13.06 2.64
C CYS A 60 -2.20 -12.56 1.36
N ALA A 61 -1.59 -13.45 0.58
CA ALA A 61 -0.91 -13.14 -0.67
C ALA A 61 -1.86 -12.58 -1.74
N VAL A 62 -3.03 -13.17 -1.89
CA VAL A 62 -4.08 -12.68 -2.81
C VAL A 62 -4.51 -11.25 -2.45
N MET A 63 -4.81 -10.99 -1.18
CA MET A 63 -5.15 -9.65 -0.71
C MET A 63 -3.97 -8.67 -0.84
N HIS A 64 -2.74 -9.13 -0.62
CA HIS A 64 -1.53 -8.31 -0.77
C HIS A 64 -1.35 -7.87 -2.23
N LYS A 65 -1.52 -8.76 -3.19
CA LYS A 65 -1.51 -8.43 -4.62
C LYS A 65 -2.61 -7.43 -4.95
N ALA A 66 -3.86 -7.73 -4.60
CA ALA A 66 -5.02 -6.90 -4.92
C ALA A 66 -4.89 -5.47 -4.38
N ILE A 67 -4.52 -5.30 -3.10
CA ILE A 67 -4.37 -3.96 -2.51
C ILE A 67 -3.18 -3.21 -3.08
N SER A 68 -2.13 -3.90 -3.54
CA SER A 68 -0.98 -3.27 -4.17
C SER A 68 -1.35 -2.69 -5.54
N ILE A 69 -2.11 -3.43 -6.34
CA ILE A 69 -2.60 -2.96 -7.64
C ILE A 69 -3.57 -1.78 -7.46
N LEU A 70 -4.51 -1.90 -6.51
CA LEU A 70 -5.42 -0.80 -6.17
C LEU A 70 -4.64 0.46 -5.72
N MET A 71 -3.58 0.29 -4.93
CA MET A 71 -2.72 1.40 -4.50
C MET A 71 -2.04 2.09 -5.68
N PHE A 72 -1.49 1.33 -6.65
CA PHE A 72 -0.88 1.92 -7.85
C PHE A 72 -1.89 2.71 -8.70
N LYS A 73 -3.11 2.20 -8.87
CA LYS A 73 -4.18 2.95 -9.55
C LYS A 73 -4.51 4.26 -8.84
N LEU A 74 -4.63 4.23 -7.52
CA LEU A 74 -4.88 5.43 -6.72
C LEU A 74 -3.69 6.41 -6.76
N GLU A 75 -2.45 5.91 -6.82
CA GLU A 75 -1.26 6.74 -6.98
C GLU A 75 -1.29 7.49 -8.31
N CYS A 76 -1.60 6.82 -9.43
CA CYS A 76 -1.82 7.48 -10.72
C CYS A 76 -2.86 8.62 -10.62
N GLN A 77 -4.00 8.37 -9.97
CA GLN A 77 -5.05 9.37 -9.78
C GLN A 77 -4.60 10.55 -8.89
N VAL A 78 -3.74 10.31 -7.89
CA VAL A 78 -3.17 11.38 -7.05
C VAL A 78 -2.22 12.24 -7.88
N ILE A 79 -1.37 11.61 -8.69
CA ILE A 79 -0.42 12.30 -9.58
C ILE A 79 -1.19 13.20 -10.57
N ASP A 80 -2.26 12.69 -11.17
CA ASP A 80 -3.09 13.46 -12.12
C ASP A 80 -3.72 14.70 -11.47
N ARG A 81 -4.16 14.58 -10.21
CA ARG A 81 -4.79 15.70 -9.48
C ARG A 81 -3.80 16.72 -8.94
N ASN A 82 -2.51 16.37 -8.86
CA ASN A 82 -1.48 17.20 -8.24
C ASN A 82 -0.22 17.26 -9.13
N PRO A 83 -0.31 17.87 -10.33
CA PRO A 83 0.81 17.92 -11.27
C PRO A 83 2.00 18.72 -10.74
N ASP A 84 1.76 19.64 -9.82
CA ASP A 84 2.74 20.46 -9.11
C ASP A 84 3.64 19.65 -8.14
N PHE A 85 3.23 18.44 -7.75
CA PHE A 85 4.04 17.56 -6.92
C PHE A 85 5.23 16.94 -7.67
N GLN A 86 5.27 17.06 -8.99
CA GLN A 86 6.34 16.53 -9.86
C GLN A 86 6.60 15.03 -9.68
N MET A 87 5.53 14.26 -9.43
CA MET A 87 5.58 12.83 -9.12
C MET A 87 5.39 11.92 -10.35
N GLN A 88 5.41 12.46 -11.56
CA GLN A 88 5.20 11.70 -12.80
C GLN A 88 6.19 10.53 -12.96
N GLY A 89 7.39 10.64 -12.36
CA GLY A 89 8.37 9.57 -12.29
C GLY A 89 7.91 8.31 -11.56
N ARG A 90 6.86 8.40 -10.74
CA ARG A 90 6.29 7.30 -9.94
C ARG A 90 5.03 6.69 -10.55
N ASP A 91 4.58 7.16 -11.69
CA ASP A 91 3.43 6.61 -12.41
C ASP A 91 3.83 5.31 -13.15
N TYR A 92 4.04 4.26 -12.38
CA TYR A 92 4.58 3.00 -12.91
C TYR A 92 3.57 2.23 -13.75
N LEU A 93 2.25 2.28 -13.45
CA LEU A 93 1.26 1.55 -14.25
C LEU A 93 1.20 2.03 -15.69
N ARG A 94 1.33 3.35 -15.94
CA ARG A 94 1.35 3.92 -17.29
C ARG A 94 2.67 3.73 -18.02
N ARG A 95 3.70 3.25 -17.33
CA ARG A 95 5.02 2.97 -17.87
C ARG A 95 5.25 1.50 -18.17
N ILE A 96 4.22 0.68 -18.01
CA ILE A 96 4.26 -0.73 -18.38
C ILE A 96 4.10 -0.83 -19.90
N ASP A 97 5.06 -1.50 -20.53
CA ASP A 97 4.91 -2.07 -21.86
C ASP A 97 4.24 -3.45 -21.68
N TRP A 98 2.97 -3.51 -22.00
CA TRP A 98 2.13 -4.69 -21.78
C TRP A 98 2.48 -5.84 -22.72
N ASP A 99 2.99 -5.54 -23.93
CA ASP A 99 3.41 -6.55 -24.91
C ASP A 99 4.76 -7.15 -24.54
N ALA A 100 5.71 -6.29 -24.15
CA ALA A 100 7.05 -6.71 -23.73
C ALA A 100 7.13 -7.19 -22.27
N HIS A 101 6.06 -7.03 -21.48
CA HIS A 101 6.03 -7.32 -20.04
C HIS A 101 7.17 -6.64 -19.27
N THR A 102 7.39 -5.35 -19.53
CA THR A 102 8.43 -4.56 -18.88
C THR A 102 7.86 -3.28 -18.29
N VAL A 103 8.57 -2.70 -17.33
CA VAL A 103 8.26 -1.39 -16.76
C VAL A 103 9.46 -0.47 -16.84
N GLN A 104 9.24 0.77 -17.29
CA GLN A 104 10.27 1.78 -17.34
C GLN A 104 10.44 2.46 -15.97
N VAL A 105 11.66 2.44 -15.43
CA VAL A 105 12.06 3.12 -14.20
C VAL A 105 13.26 4.01 -14.48
N GLY A 106 13.05 5.32 -14.49
CA GLY A 106 14.03 6.27 -14.99
C GLY A 106 14.34 6.00 -16.48
N GLU A 107 15.61 5.83 -16.81
CA GLU A 107 16.08 5.54 -18.17
C GLU A 107 16.16 4.03 -18.49
N LYS A 108 15.86 3.17 -17.53
CA LYS A 108 16.00 1.70 -17.65
C LYS A 108 14.65 1.02 -17.69
N SER A 109 14.58 -0.04 -18.50
CA SER A 109 13.45 -0.96 -18.55
C SER A 109 13.78 -2.24 -17.78
N TYR A 110 12.82 -2.71 -16.99
CA TYR A 110 12.95 -3.91 -16.15
C TYR A 110 11.82 -4.90 -16.47
N PRO A 111 12.11 -6.19 -16.53
CA PRO A 111 11.07 -7.19 -16.72
C PRO A 111 10.11 -7.22 -15.51
N LEU A 112 8.83 -7.35 -15.80
CA LEU A 112 7.83 -7.60 -14.76
C LEU A 112 8.01 -9.01 -14.20
N ARG A 113 7.96 -9.15 -12.89
CA ARG A 113 8.00 -10.45 -12.20
C ARG A 113 6.61 -11.10 -12.13
N ASP A 114 5.59 -10.30 -12.27
CA ASP A 114 4.20 -10.72 -12.36
C ASP A 114 3.58 -10.00 -13.56
N THR A 115 2.90 -10.73 -14.40
CA THR A 115 2.30 -10.22 -15.65
C THR A 115 0.77 -10.36 -15.65
N SER A 116 0.17 -10.88 -14.57
CA SER A 116 -1.27 -11.05 -14.44
C SER A 116 -1.89 -9.84 -13.72
N PHE A 117 -2.54 -8.97 -14.49
CA PHE A 117 -3.20 -7.78 -13.98
C PHE A 117 -4.63 -7.65 -14.52
N PRO A 118 -5.53 -8.64 -14.25
CA PRO A 118 -6.86 -8.71 -14.87
C PRO A 118 -7.77 -7.53 -14.57
N THR A 119 -7.49 -6.74 -13.53
CA THR A 119 -8.29 -5.56 -13.21
C THR A 119 -7.73 -4.27 -13.84
N VAL A 120 -6.57 -4.31 -14.47
CA VAL A 120 -5.94 -3.13 -15.10
C VAL A 120 -6.30 -3.08 -16.58
N ASP A 121 -6.90 -1.98 -17.01
CA ASP A 121 -7.10 -1.68 -18.42
C ASP A 121 -5.84 -0.95 -18.96
N PRO A 122 -5.10 -1.53 -19.91
CA PRO A 122 -3.93 -0.86 -20.49
C PRO A 122 -4.21 0.51 -21.11
N ALA A 123 -5.45 0.74 -21.59
CA ALA A 123 -5.86 2.02 -22.17
C ALA A 123 -6.16 3.09 -21.11
N ASP A 124 -6.55 2.68 -19.90
CA ASP A 124 -6.81 3.57 -18.76
C ASP A 124 -6.39 2.88 -17.44
N PRO A 125 -5.07 2.75 -17.20
CA PRO A 125 -4.56 1.98 -16.06
C PRO A 125 -4.95 2.52 -14.68
N ALA A 126 -5.31 3.80 -14.58
CA ALA A 126 -5.72 4.45 -13.34
C ALA A 126 -7.19 4.18 -12.97
N LYS A 127 -7.98 3.65 -13.91
CA LYS A 127 -9.42 3.43 -13.71
C LYS A 127 -9.68 2.27 -12.76
N LEU A 128 -10.51 2.53 -11.76
CA LEU A 128 -11.03 1.48 -10.88
C LEU A 128 -12.22 0.80 -11.55
N ASN A 129 -12.24 -0.52 -11.52
CA ASN A 129 -13.45 -1.28 -11.87
C ASN A 129 -14.50 -1.19 -10.74
N PRO A 130 -15.76 -1.65 -10.95
CA PRO A 130 -16.82 -1.54 -9.95
C PRO A 130 -16.51 -2.26 -8.63
N ASP A 131 -15.83 -3.41 -8.68
CA ASP A 131 -15.46 -4.18 -7.49
C ASP A 131 -14.37 -3.45 -6.68
N GLU A 132 -13.37 -2.88 -7.35
CA GLU A 132 -12.34 -2.05 -6.73
C GLU A 132 -12.92 -0.78 -6.08
N GLN A 133 -13.90 -0.14 -6.74
CA GLN A 133 -14.61 1.01 -6.19
C GLN A 133 -15.36 0.64 -4.90
N LEU A 134 -16.06 -0.50 -4.92
CA LEU A 134 -16.77 -1.01 -3.74
C LEU A 134 -15.78 -1.31 -2.60
N VAL A 135 -14.67 -1.99 -2.89
CA VAL A 135 -13.62 -2.29 -1.89
C VAL A 135 -13.10 -1.00 -1.29
N LEU A 136 -12.72 -0.02 -2.11
CA LEU A 136 -12.23 1.28 -1.64
C LEU A 136 -13.25 1.98 -0.74
N GLN A 137 -14.51 2.04 -1.16
CA GLN A 137 -15.60 2.64 -0.38
C GLN A 137 -15.74 1.96 1.00
N LYS A 138 -15.73 0.62 1.02
CA LYS A 138 -15.89 -0.16 2.27
C LYS A 138 -14.68 -0.02 3.19
N LEU A 139 -13.47 0.00 2.64
CA LEU A 139 -12.26 0.28 3.42
C LEU A 139 -12.30 1.67 4.04
N VAL A 140 -12.55 2.71 3.24
CA VAL A 140 -12.65 4.10 3.72
C VAL A 140 -13.70 4.22 4.83
N GLN A 141 -14.89 3.62 4.63
CA GLN A 141 -15.93 3.59 5.64
C GLN A 141 -15.45 2.92 6.93
N SER A 142 -14.83 1.74 6.83
CA SER A 142 -14.36 0.98 7.99
C SER A 142 -13.30 1.74 8.79
N PHE A 143 -12.30 2.33 8.11
CA PHE A 143 -11.27 3.15 8.76
C PHE A 143 -11.86 4.40 9.44
N ARG A 144 -12.82 5.07 8.81
CA ARG A 144 -13.47 6.26 9.38
C ARG A 144 -14.37 5.95 10.58
N GLN A 145 -14.98 4.77 10.61
CA GLN A 145 -15.91 4.35 11.68
C GLN A 145 -15.20 3.69 12.85
N SER A 146 -13.90 3.42 12.78
CA SER A 146 -13.14 2.83 13.89
C SER A 146 -12.87 3.88 14.97
N GLU A 147 -13.69 3.90 16.02
CA GLU A 147 -13.55 4.84 17.14
C GLU A 147 -12.16 4.80 17.78
N LYS A 148 -11.64 3.59 18.02
CA LYS A 148 -10.31 3.41 18.60
C LYS A 148 -9.21 3.98 17.70
N LEU A 149 -9.34 3.83 16.38
CA LEU A 149 -8.39 4.40 15.43
C LEU A 149 -8.47 5.93 15.46
N GLN A 150 -9.67 6.51 15.49
CA GLN A 150 -9.85 7.96 15.58
C GLN A 150 -9.24 8.52 16.87
N GLN A 151 -9.46 7.88 18.03
CA GLN A 151 -8.83 8.28 19.29
C GLN A 151 -7.30 8.28 19.20
N HIS A 152 -6.70 7.25 18.58
CA HIS A 152 -5.25 7.21 18.39
C HIS A 152 -4.75 8.29 17.44
N ILE A 153 -5.49 8.60 16.38
CA ILE A 153 -5.15 9.67 15.44
C ILE A 153 -5.23 11.03 16.15
N GLU A 154 -6.28 11.29 16.91
CA GLU A 154 -6.44 12.50 17.71
C GLU A 154 -5.30 12.67 18.71
N PHE A 155 -4.91 11.58 19.39
CA PHE A 155 -3.74 11.59 20.28
C PHE A 155 -2.45 11.96 19.53
N LEU A 156 -2.22 11.37 18.34
CA LEU A 156 -1.05 11.68 17.52
C LEU A 156 -1.03 13.15 17.07
N TYR A 157 -2.19 13.71 16.69
CA TYR A 157 -2.29 15.13 16.35
C TYR A 157 -2.04 16.05 17.56
N ALA A 158 -2.54 15.66 18.72
CA ALA A 158 -2.42 16.48 19.94
C ALA A 158 -1.03 16.42 20.58
N LYS A 159 -0.32 15.30 20.45
CA LYS A 159 0.95 15.03 21.15
C LYS A 159 2.13 14.77 20.23
N GLY A 160 1.89 14.45 18.96
CA GLY A 160 2.93 14.18 17.98
C GLY A 160 3.67 15.44 17.58
N SER A 161 4.94 15.27 17.22
CA SER A 161 5.78 16.33 16.65
C SER A 161 6.78 15.72 15.66
N VAL A 162 7.41 16.56 14.85
CA VAL A 162 8.46 16.12 13.90
C VAL A 162 9.71 15.67 14.66
N TYR A 163 9.96 16.26 15.81
CA TYR A 163 11.02 15.88 16.74
C TYR A 163 10.59 16.10 18.18
N HIS A 164 11.26 15.46 19.11
CA HIS A 164 11.07 15.66 20.54
C HIS A 164 12.44 15.74 21.23
N ILE A 165 12.57 16.65 22.22
CA ILE A 165 13.79 16.74 23.03
C ILE A 165 13.45 16.29 24.45
N GLU A 166 14.12 15.22 24.89
CA GLU A 166 13.94 14.65 26.22
C GLU A 166 15.30 14.38 26.86
N ASN A 167 15.53 14.89 28.06
CA ASN A 167 16.79 14.74 28.83
C ASN A 167 18.05 15.08 28.00
N GLY A 168 17.99 16.13 27.16
CA GLY A 168 19.10 16.56 26.31
C GLY A 168 19.30 15.70 25.05
N ASN A 169 18.44 14.69 24.80
CA ASN A 169 18.48 13.88 23.59
C ASN A 169 17.46 14.39 22.57
N LEU A 170 17.90 14.53 21.32
CA LEU A 170 17.03 14.81 20.17
C LEU A 170 16.50 13.49 19.60
N LEU A 171 15.19 13.31 19.68
CA LEU A 171 14.46 12.16 19.16
C LEU A 171 13.71 12.58 17.89
N TYR A 172 13.89 11.88 16.78
CA TYR A 172 13.20 12.12 15.53
C TYR A 172 13.10 10.85 14.71
N HIS A 173 12.18 10.81 13.74
CA HIS A 173 11.99 9.65 12.87
C HIS A 173 12.66 9.88 11.51
N GLY A 174 13.63 9.03 11.18
CA GLY A 174 14.27 9.02 9.88
C GLY A 174 15.41 10.02 9.75
N ALA A 175 15.30 10.97 8.84
CA ALA A 175 16.32 11.96 8.55
C ALA A 175 15.75 13.38 8.62
N VAL A 176 16.60 14.32 9.00
CA VAL A 176 16.32 15.76 8.87
C VAL A 176 16.93 16.21 7.54
N PRO A 177 16.13 16.72 6.59
CA PRO A 177 16.66 17.23 5.32
C PRO A 177 17.61 18.41 5.58
N MET A 178 18.82 18.33 5.04
CA MET A 178 19.84 19.36 5.20
C MET A 178 20.47 19.67 3.84
N THR A 179 20.89 20.91 3.68
CA THR A 179 21.72 21.36 2.57
C THR A 179 23.17 20.91 2.78
N GLU A 180 24.01 20.97 1.73
CA GLU A 180 25.43 20.59 1.81
C GLU A 180 26.21 21.39 2.87
N ASN A 181 25.80 22.62 3.15
CA ASN A 181 26.43 23.46 4.16
C ASN A 181 25.84 23.30 5.57
N GLY A 182 24.98 22.31 5.78
CA GLY A 182 24.41 21.96 7.08
C GLY A 182 23.22 22.81 7.55
N ALA A 183 22.64 23.63 6.68
CA ALA A 183 21.39 24.31 6.98
C ALA A 183 20.18 23.39 6.73
N PHE A 184 19.04 23.64 7.39
CA PHE A 184 17.81 22.90 7.12
C PHE A 184 17.35 23.16 5.67
N ALA A 185 17.05 22.09 4.95
CA ALA A 185 16.45 22.19 3.64
C ALA A 185 14.92 22.24 3.74
N ALA A 186 14.29 23.03 2.87
CA ALA A 186 12.85 22.93 2.65
C ALA A 186 12.53 21.63 1.89
N ILE A 187 11.38 21.04 2.19
CA ILE A 187 10.83 19.87 1.48
C ILE A 187 9.84 20.39 0.44
#